data_4518ac654147fe2d5d0f92e2a8fe52d9
#
_entry.id   4518ac654147fe2d5d0f92e2a8fe52d9
#
_cell.length_a   1.000
_cell.length_b   1.000
_cell.length_c   1.000
_cell.angle_alpha   90.00
_cell.angle_beta   90.00
_cell.angle_gamma   90.00
#
_symmetry.space_group_name_H-M   'P 1'
#
loop_
_entity.id
_entity.type
_entity.pdbx_description
1 polymer ?
#
loop_
_entity_poly.entity_id
_entity_poly.type
_entity_poly.pdbx_seq_one_letter_code
_entity_poly.pdbx_strand_id
1 'polypeptide(L)'
;DGVRTSEQIKELTIAVATAVEPVAEITQYNDAEDCEDDDIDEDTHIVLWMCYYEKSQTDRDVSETTSVSLDASNSVAGNPDEYISEYNWDLDLNDDADNDGDSENDADLTGESITWNEVEPGEYKIKLNIINSQDMVDSDTIKVYVSYAAKWSDFEIGSNTSSNNENELDFDVSISYDKDSGNTIKKAVAELTYPQQDDDCFGPGTNNCRAKLDVYAYNEDDDEARNTSSVGLDQRNDGDDCDGANDCVFLTISAYLFGDSDNEGTYGDGDWTFKIENREKAND
;
A
#
# COMPACT_ATOMS: atom_id res chain seq x y z
N ASP A 1 15.86 80.10 44.02
CA ASP A 1 16.23 79.32 42.85
C ASP A 1 15.30 78.05 42.74
N GLY A 2 14.31 78.21 41.93
CA GLY A 2 13.36 77.12 41.72
C GLY A 2 13.89 76.07 40.71
N VAL A 3 14.14 74.88 41.16
CA VAL A 3 14.43 73.73 40.29
C VAL A 3 13.12 73.32 39.58
N ARG A 4 13.10 73.55 38.25
CA ARG A 4 11.98 73.05 37.43
C ARG A 4 12.26 71.60 37.10
N THR A 5 11.52 70.69 37.69
CA THR A 5 11.45 69.32 37.26
C THR A 5 10.42 69.18 36.16
N SER A 6 10.80 68.71 34.96
CA SER A 6 9.83 68.29 33.92
C SER A 6 9.66 66.81 34.01
N GLU A 7 8.46 66.38 34.35
CA GLU A 7 8.05 64.98 34.31
C GLU A 7 7.55 64.67 32.89
N GLN A 8 8.19 63.76 32.17
CA GLN A 8 7.67 63.21 30.94
C GLN A 8 7.05 61.84 31.24
N ILE A 9 5.76 61.79 31.22
CA ILE A 9 5.02 60.53 31.27
C ILE A 9 4.97 59.98 29.85
N LYS A 10 5.64 58.87 29.62
CA LYS A 10 5.44 58.04 28.41
C LYS A 10 4.46 56.95 28.76
N GLU A 11 3.31 57.00 28.13
CA GLU A 11 2.36 55.87 28.15
C GLU A 11 2.95 54.76 27.29
N LEU A 12 3.25 53.61 27.91
CA LEU A 12 3.59 52.37 27.21
C LEU A 12 2.33 51.52 27.18
N THR A 13 1.67 51.44 26.04
CA THR A 13 0.58 50.49 25.82
C THR A 13 1.20 49.16 25.47
N ILE A 14 1.13 48.21 26.37
CA ILE A 14 1.46 46.81 26.09
C ILE A 14 0.17 46.18 25.57
N ALA A 15 0.09 45.97 24.28
CA ALA A 15 -0.91 45.08 23.71
C ALA A 15 -0.43 43.64 23.94
N VAL A 16 -1.15 42.88 24.70
CA VAL A 16 -0.98 41.42 24.75
C VAL A 16 -1.55 40.93 23.42
N ALA A 17 -0.70 40.63 22.46
CA ALA A 17 -1.11 39.86 21.30
C ALA A 17 -1.60 38.51 21.85
N THR A 18 -2.84 38.17 21.56
CA THR A 18 -3.33 36.82 21.83
C THR A 18 -2.59 35.93 20.84
N ALA A 19 -1.66 35.15 21.31
CA ALA A 19 -1.01 34.13 20.48
C ALA A 19 -2.08 33.18 19.99
N VAL A 20 -2.15 32.97 18.70
CA VAL A 20 -3.00 31.97 18.07
C VAL A 20 -2.08 30.84 17.63
N GLU A 21 -2.35 29.64 18.11
CA GLU A 21 -1.57 28.46 17.75
C GLU A 21 -1.70 28.20 16.25
N PRO A 22 -0.65 27.67 15.60
CA PRO A 22 -0.74 27.18 14.23
C PRO A 22 -1.69 25.97 14.16
N VAL A 23 -2.12 25.60 12.97
CA VAL A 23 -2.91 24.39 12.73
C VAL A 23 -2.23 23.62 11.60
N ALA A 24 -1.78 22.40 11.91
CA ALA A 24 -1.25 21.47 10.94
C ALA A 24 -2.39 20.78 10.20
N GLU A 25 -2.28 20.63 8.89
CA GLU A 25 -3.23 19.91 8.07
C GLU A 25 -2.48 19.17 6.97
N ILE A 26 -2.62 17.84 6.95
CA ILE A 26 -2.07 16.99 5.91
C ILE A 26 -3.13 16.80 4.83
N THR A 27 -2.75 17.04 3.59
CA THR A 27 -3.56 16.73 2.42
C THR A 27 -2.80 15.79 1.50
N GLN A 28 -3.53 15.05 0.70
CA GLN A 28 -2.97 14.21 -0.32
C GLN A 28 -2.77 15.00 -1.59
N TYR A 29 -1.66 14.71 -2.22
CA TYR A 29 -1.39 15.16 -3.57
C TYR A 29 -0.91 13.95 -4.39
N ASN A 30 -1.65 13.56 -5.41
CA ASN A 30 -1.29 12.46 -6.29
C ASN A 30 -0.98 12.97 -7.69
N ASP A 31 0.24 12.74 -8.15
CA ASP A 31 0.71 13.03 -9.50
C ASP A 31 1.26 11.78 -10.20
N ALA A 32 1.12 10.58 -9.60
CA ALA A 32 1.63 9.35 -10.19
C ALA A 32 0.70 8.86 -11.29
N GLU A 33 1.23 8.68 -12.50
CA GLU A 33 0.47 8.24 -13.69
C GLU A 33 -0.12 6.82 -13.51
N ASP A 34 0.46 6.01 -12.62
CA ASP A 34 0.13 4.58 -12.45
C ASP A 34 -0.57 4.27 -11.12
N CYS A 35 -0.83 5.27 -10.28
CA CYS A 35 -1.49 5.08 -9.00
C CYS A 35 -2.81 5.84 -8.97
N GLU A 36 -3.88 5.13 -8.66
CA GLU A 36 -5.20 5.72 -8.46
C GLU A 36 -5.44 5.99 -6.98
N ASP A 37 -5.99 7.16 -6.73
CA ASP A 37 -6.45 7.61 -5.43
C ASP A 37 -7.84 6.99 -5.17
N ASP A 38 -7.91 6.04 -4.28
CA ASP A 38 -9.18 5.41 -3.90
C ASP A 38 -9.63 5.95 -2.54
N ASP A 39 -10.19 7.15 -2.55
CA ASP A 39 -10.85 7.84 -1.43
C ASP A 39 -9.93 8.31 -0.27
N ILE A 40 -9.76 9.63 -0.19
CA ILE A 40 -9.41 10.29 1.08
C ILE A 40 -10.67 10.29 1.94
N ASP A 41 -10.65 9.57 3.03
CA ASP A 41 -11.63 9.75 4.10
C ASP A 41 -11.16 10.90 5.00
N GLU A 42 -11.57 12.12 4.66
CA GLU A 42 -11.23 13.34 5.40
C GLU A 42 -11.64 13.26 6.88
N ASP A 43 -12.68 12.47 7.21
CA ASP A 43 -13.17 12.31 8.58
C ASP A 43 -12.31 11.32 9.40
N THR A 44 -11.57 10.42 8.76
CA THR A 44 -10.77 9.37 9.44
C THR A 44 -9.27 9.54 9.30
N HIS A 45 -8.81 10.55 8.55
CA HIS A 45 -7.40 10.79 8.27
C HIS A 45 -6.68 9.54 7.69
N ILE A 46 -7.29 8.92 6.69
CA ILE A 46 -6.75 7.77 5.98
C ILE A 46 -6.47 8.14 4.53
N VAL A 47 -5.28 7.82 4.06
CA VAL A 47 -4.88 7.97 2.66
C VAL A 47 -4.69 6.58 2.06
N LEU A 48 -5.37 6.30 0.96
CA LEU A 48 -5.27 5.04 0.24
C LEU A 48 -4.58 5.27 -1.10
N TRP A 49 -3.58 4.45 -1.41
CA TRP A 49 -2.89 4.45 -2.69
C TRP A 49 -2.98 3.07 -3.30
N MET A 50 -3.35 3.00 -4.57
CA MET A 50 -3.37 1.75 -5.32
C MET A 50 -2.63 1.94 -6.64
N CYS A 51 -1.56 1.19 -6.82
CA CYS A 51 -0.73 1.25 -8.02
C CYS A 51 -0.90 -0.02 -8.84
N TYR A 52 -1.14 0.13 -10.14
CA TYR A 52 -1.30 -0.96 -11.10
C TYR A 52 -0.09 -1.05 -12.02
N TYR A 53 0.53 -2.22 -12.08
CA TYR A 53 1.67 -2.49 -12.94
C TYR A 53 1.34 -3.57 -13.96
N GLU A 54 1.39 -3.24 -15.24
CA GLU A 54 1.34 -4.24 -16.29
C GLU A 54 2.72 -4.88 -16.47
N LYS A 55 2.79 -6.18 -16.25
CA LYS A 55 4.02 -6.96 -16.30
C LYS A 55 4.12 -7.76 -17.61
N SER A 56 5.33 -7.98 -18.11
CA SER A 56 5.57 -8.91 -19.21
C SER A 56 5.46 -10.36 -18.73
N GLN A 57 5.21 -11.29 -19.63
CA GLN A 57 5.08 -12.73 -19.33
C GLN A 57 6.33 -13.35 -18.68
N THR A 58 7.49 -12.72 -18.86
CA THR A 58 8.77 -13.19 -18.32
C THR A 58 9.19 -12.48 -17.05
N ASP A 59 8.51 -11.40 -16.69
CA ASP A 59 8.70 -10.66 -15.45
C ASP A 59 7.56 -11.02 -14.50
N ARG A 60 7.78 -11.98 -13.64
CA ARG A 60 6.80 -12.54 -12.72
C ARG A 60 7.15 -12.28 -11.26
N ASP A 61 7.94 -11.26 -11.03
CA ASP A 61 8.33 -10.77 -9.71
C ASP A 61 7.55 -9.48 -9.39
N VAL A 62 6.97 -9.41 -8.20
CA VAL A 62 6.26 -8.24 -7.67
C VAL A 62 6.95 -7.77 -6.39
N SER A 63 7.96 -6.97 -6.57
CA SER A 63 8.70 -6.28 -5.51
C SER A 63 8.67 -4.77 -5.71
N GLU A 64 7.52 -4.26 -6.15
CA GLU A 64 7.39 -2.86 -6.55
C GLU A 64 7.34 -1.93 -5.34
N THR A 65 7.90 -0.75 -5.54
CA THR A 65 7.77 0.38 -4.65
C THR A 65 7.09 1.54 -5.37
N THR A 66 6.48 2.44 -4.64
CA THR A 66 5.84 3.64 -5.21
C THR A 66 6.36 4.91 -4.58
N SER A 67 5.87 6.05 -5.08
CA SER A 67 6.09 7.34 -4.45
C SER A 67 4.77 7.89 -3.93
N VAL A 68 4.75 8.30 -2.68
CA VAL A 68 3.60 8.92 -2.02
C VAL A 68 3.86 10.41 -1.91
N SER A 69 2.99 11.24 -2.50
CA SER A 69 3.09 12.69 -2.41
C SER A 69 2.10 13.23 -1.40
N LEU A 70 2.58 14.05 -0.48
CA LEU A 70 1.83 14.66 0.59
C LEU A 70 2.04 16.17 0.59
N ASP A 71 1.01 16.90 0.99
CA ASP A 71 0.97 18.35 0.97
C ASP A 71 0.45 18.90 2.30
N ALA A 72 1.10 19.92 2.81
CA ALA A 72 0.71 20.62 4.03
C ALA A 72 0.33 22.09 3.78
N SER A 73 0.07 22.46 2.52
CA SER A 73 -0.22 23.86 2.14
C SER A 73 -1.49 24.43 2.76
N ASN A 74 -2.40 23.57 3.25
CA ASN A 74 -3.59 23.99 3.98
C ASN A 74 -3.30 24.34 5.45
N SER A 75 -2.12 24.00 5.95
CA SER A 75 -1.72 24.39 7.31
C SER A 75 -1.67 25.91 7.49
N VAL A 76 -2.05 26.38 8.66
CA VAL A 76 -2.10 27.82 8.95
C VAL A 76 -1.18 28.20 10.10
N ALA A 77 -0.51 29.33 10.00
CA ALA A 77 0.49 29.80 10.97
C ALA A 77 -0.11 30.35 12.29
N GLY A 78 -1.42 30.57 12.33
CA GLY A 78 -2.12 31.23 13.43
C GLY A 78 -2.54 32.64 13.07
N ASN A 79 -1.79 33.66 13.43
CA ASN A 79 -2.13 35.03 13.09
C ASN A 79 -1.76 35.40 11.64
N PRO A 80 -2.45 36.39 11.02
CA PRO A 80 -2.20 36.77 9.62
C PRO A 80 -0.80 37.32 9.31
N ASP A 81 -0.09 37.79 10.32
CA ASP A 81 1.27 38.34 10.20
C ASP A 81 2.35 37.25 10.47
N GLU A 82 1.95 36.04 10.79
CA GLU A 82 2.82 34.90 11.04
C GLU A 82 2.93 34.02 9.80
N TYR A 83 3.97 33.19 9.75
CA TYR A 83 4.19 32.19 8.71
C TYR A 83 4.72 30.92 9.34
N ILE A 84 4.53 29.79 8.66
CA ILE A 84 5.14 28.52 9.07
C ILE A 84 6.59 28.56 8.63
N SER A 85 7.49 28.39 9.59
CA SER A 85 8.93 28.42 9.37
C SER A 85 9.50 27.04 9.06
N GLU A 86 8.88 25.98 9.57
CA GLU A 86 9.31 24.59 9.39
C GLU A 86 8.13 23.67 9.18
N TYR A 87 8.31 22.69 8.29
CA TYR A 87 7.45 21.55 8.05
C TYR A 87 8.33 20.30 8.15
N ASN A 88 8.11 19.50 9.17
CA ASN A 88 8.88 18.31 9.47
C ASN A 88 7.96 17.10 9.40
N TRP A 89 8.28 16.15 8.52
CA TRP A 89 7.54 14.94 8.30
C TRP A 89 8.29 13.78 8.92
N ASP A 90 7.62 13.09 9.81
CA ASP A 90 8.05 11.87 10.45
C ASP A 90 7.29 10.70 9.80
N LEU A 91 8.00 9.82 9.13
CA LEU A 91 7.47 8.74 8.31
C LEU A 91 7.48 7.39 9.03
N ASP A 92 8.21 7.29 10.15
CA ASP A 92 8.24 6.11 11.02
C ASP A 92 8.27 6.51 12.50
N LEU A 93 7.10 6.61 13.11
CA LEU A 93 6.93 7.03 14.50
C LEU A 93 7.55 6.09 15.55
N ASN A 94 8.20 5.01 15.12
CA ASN A 94 8.88 4.06 16.04
C ASN A 94 10.40 4.24 16.02
N ASP A 95 10.96 4.94 15.03
CA ASP A 95 12.39 5.22 14.92
C ASP A 95 12.71 6.58 15.56
N ASP A 96 13.57 6.58 16.57
CA ASP A 96 14.13 7.79 17.19
C ASP A 96 15.48 8.06 16.53
N ALA A 97 15.43 8.63 15.30
CA ALA A 97 16.61 8.80 14.43
C ALA A 97 17.60 9.81 14.99
N ASP A 98 17.16 10.84 15.72
CA ASP A 98 18.00 11.84 16.34
C ASP A 98 18.47 11.47 17.75
N ASN A 99 17.90 10.41 18.34
CA ASN A 99 18.21 9.84 19.66
C ASN A 99 17.97 10.84 20.82
N ASP A 100 16.93 11.65 20.70
CA ASP A 100 16.54 12.60 21.76
C ASP A 100 15.58 11.97 22.79
N GLY A 101 15.05 10.79 22.51
CA GLY A 101 14.14 10.00 23.36
C GLY A 101 12.67 10.19 23.03
N ASP A 102 12.34 10.85 21.91
CA ASP A 102 11.00 11.04 21.38
C ASP A 102 10.97 10.66 19.88
N SER A 103 10.53 9.45 19.58
CA SER A 103 10.44 8.94 18.20
C SER A 103 9.33 9.57 17.36
N GLU A 104 8.51 10.45 17.91
CA GLU A 104 7.40 11.08 17.18
C GLU A 104 7.72 12.53 16.76
N ASN A 105 8.97 12.94 16.82
CA ASN A 105 9.37 14.32 16.47
C ASN A 105 10.49 14.39 15.43
N ASP A 106 10.94 13.26 14.92
CA ASP A 106 11.97 13.18 13.91
C ASP A 106 11.55 13.85 12.60
N ALA A 107 12.51 14.28 11.82
CA ALA A 107 12.29 14.90 10.53
C ALA A 107 12.95 14.09 9.41
N ASP A 108 12.26 13.04 8.95
CA ASP A 108 12.73 12.23 7.82
C ASP A 108 12.73 13.02 6.52
N LEU A 109 11.68 13.82 6.31
CA LEU A 109 11.57 14.76 5.20
C LEU A 109 11.12 16.13 5.71
N THR A 110 11.48 17.16 4.95
CA THR A 110 11.12 18.54 5.26
C THR A 110 10.56 19.26 4.03
N GLY A 111 9.60 20.15 4.25
CA GLY A 111 8.99 20.98 3.22
C GLY A 111 7.48 21.01 3.29
N GLU A 112 6.88 22.04 2.70
CA GLU A 112 5.42 22.22 2.62
C GLU A 112 4.76 21.08 1.83
N SER A 113 5.42 20.63 0.76
CA SER A 113 5.03 19.47 -0.03
C SER A 113 6.20 18.51 -0.13
N ILE A 114 5.96 17.22 0.02
CA ILE A 114 6.99 16.18 -0.05
C ILE A 114 6.61 15.09 -1.05
N THR A 115 7.63 14.38 -1.54
CA THR A 115 7.49 13.11 -2.22
C THR A 115 8.29 12.06 -1.46
N TRP A 116 7.60 11.13 -0.84
CA TRP A 116 8.17 9.99 -0.17
C TRP A 116 8.36 8.85 -1.17
N ASN A 117 9.61 8.49 -1.46
CA ASN A 117 9.96 7.53 -2.50
C ASN A 117 10.21 6.13 -1.93
N GLU A 118 10.15 5.14 -2.82
CA GLU A 118 10.46 3.74 -2.50
C GLU A 118 9.57 3.16 -1.40
N VAL A 119 8.30 3.56 -1.38
CA VAL A 119 7.33 3.08 -0.39
C VAL A 119 6.86 1.69 -0.78
N GLU A 120 7.08 0.73 0.09
CA GLU A 120 6.60 -0.64 -0.05
C GLU A 120 5.08 -0.73 0.26
N PRO A 121 4.40 -1.85 -0.13
CA PRO A 121 3.02 -2.05 0.26
C PRO A 121 2.90 -2.18 1.78
N GLY A 122 1.91 -1.53 2.37
CA GLY A 122 1.73 -1.61 3.80
C GLY A 122 0.79 -0.55 4.38
N GLU A 123 0.72 -0.55 5.70
CA GLU A 123 0.05 0.47 6.52
C GLU A 123 1.11 1.28 7.26
N TYR A 124 1.10 2.58 7.04
CA TYR A 124 2.04 3.51 7.66
C TYR A 124 1.28 4.53 8.48
N LYS A 125 1.84 4.90 9.62
CA LYS A 125 1.36 6.01 10.43
C LYS A 125 2.41 7.11 10.40
N ILE A 126 2.07 8.24 9.81
CA ILE A 126 2.98 9.36 9.62
C ILE A 126 2.49 10.60 10.34
N LYS A 127 3.39 11.50 10.66
CA LYS A 127 3.11 12.72 11.40
C LYS A 127 3.77 13.92 10.73
N LEU A 128 3.01 15.00 10.62
CA LEU A 128 3.51 16.32 10.25
C LEU A 128 3.65 17.16 11.51
N ASN A 129 4.81 17.68 11.76
CA ASN A 129 5.06 18.70 12.77
C ASN A 129 5.34 20.04 12.08
N ILE A 130 4.60 21.09 12.42
CA ILE A 130 4.85 22.45 11.91
C ILE A 130 5.29 23.38 13.03
N ILE A 131 6.16 24.32 12.68
CA ILE A 131 6.62 25.37 13.58
C ILE A 131 6.34 26.71 12.92
N ASN A 132 5.69 27.64 13.63
CA ASN A 132 5.46 28.97 13.11
C ASN A 132 6.59 29.96 13.48
N SER A 133 6.50 31.18 12.97
CA SER A 133 7.51 32.26 13.20
C SER A 133 7.59 32.75 14.65
N GLN A 134 6.75 32.22 15.54
CA GLN A 134 6.74 32.51 16.98
C GLN A 134 7.17 31.29 17.81
N ASP A 135 7.78 30.28 17.17
CA ASP A 135 8.21 29.02 17.78
C ASP A 135 7.05 28.22 18.43
N MET A 136 5.80 28.44 17.96
CA MET A 136 4.68 27.61 18.35
C MET A 136 4.57 26.42 17.41
N VAL A 137 4.18 25.26 17.97
CA VAL A 137 4.14 23.98 17.26
C VAL A 137 2.72 23.45 17.22
N ASP A 138 2.36 22.80 16.13
CA ASP A 138 1.18 21.93 16.02
C ASP A 138 1.52 20.73 15.16
N SER A 139 0.72 19.67 15.25
CA SER A 139 0.98 18.45 14.50
C SER A 139 -0.32 17.80 14.04
N ASP A 140 -0.25 17.15 12.89
CA ASP A 140 -1.30 16.31 12.33
C ASP A 140 -0.75 14.91 12.06
N THR A 141 -1.60 13.89 12.17
CA THR A 141 -1.20 12.48 12.01
C THR A 141 -2.22 11.77 11.13
N ILE A 142 -1.72 11.09 10.11
CA ILE A 142 -2.58 10.28 9.23
C ILE A 142 -2.05 8.86 9.10
N LYS A 143 -2.92 7.97 8.61
CA LYS A 143 -2.55 6.64 8.14
C LYS A 143 -2.50 6.64 6.63
N VAL A 144 -1.42 6.09 6.10
CA VAL A 144 -1.22 5.88 4.66
C VAL A 144 -1.25 4.38 4.39
N TYR A 145 -2.10 3.96 3.48
CA TYR A 145 -2.15 2.58 3.01
C TYR A 145 -1.65 2.55 1.57
N VAL A 146 -0.62 1.76 1.34
CA VAL A 146 -0.07 1.56 0.00
C VAL A 146 -0.41 0.14 -0.45
N SER A 147 -1.03 0.03 -1.63
CA SER A 147 -1.41 -1.23 -2.22
C SER A 147 -0.92 -1.30 -3.65
N TYR A 148 -0.57 -2.49 -4.13
CA TYR A 148 -0.24 -2.72 -5.53
C TYR A 148 -1.15 -3.75 -6.16
N ALA A 149 -1.29 -3.64 -7.47
CA ALA A 149 -1.79 -4.70 -8.30
C ALA A 149 -0.83 -4.90 -9.49
N ALA A 150 -0.31 -6.10 -9.67
CA ALA A 150 0.41 -6.49 -10.86
C ALA A 150 -0.52 -7.30 -11.76
N LYS A 151 -0.48 -7.05 -13.07
CA LYS A 151 -1.32 -7.70 -14.05
C LYS A 151 -0.46 -8.33 -15.14
N TRP A 152 -0.75 -9.56 -15.44
CA TRP A 152 -0.18 -10.30 -16.56
C TRP A 152 -1.29 -10.69 -17.52
N SER A 153 -1.07 -10.47 -18.80
CA SER A 153 -2.01 -10.81 -19.85
C SER A 153 -1.38 -11.76 -20.86
N ASP A 154 -2.21 -12.57 -21.52
CA ASP A 154 -1.83 -13.41 -22.67
C ASP A 154 -0.69 -14.41 -22.38
N PHE A 155 -0.56 -14.89 -21.13
CA PHE A 155 0.40 -15.94 -20.83
C PHE A 155 -0.13 -17.32 -21.25
N GLU A 156 0.80 -18.20 -21.65
CA GLU A 156 0.50 -19.56 -22.05
C GLU A 156 0.94 -20.54 -20.97
N ILE A 157 0.06 -21.47 -20.62
CA ILE A 157 0.36 -22.57 -19.71
C ILE A 157 0.10 -23.91 -20.42
N GLY A 158 1.07 -24.81 -20.36
CA GLY A 158 0.98 -26.11 -21.00
C GLY A 158 0.04 -27.06 -20.25
N SER A 159 -0.35 -28.13 -20.94
CA SER A 159 -1.06 -29.23 -20.28
C SER A 159 -0.05 -30.16 -19.58
N ASN A 160 -0.52 -30.87 -18.56
CA ASN A 160 0.28 -31.85 -17.80
C ASN A 160 0.87 -33.00 -18.66
N THR A 161 0.42 -33.13 -19.91
CA THR A 161 0.91 -34.16 -20.87
C THR A 161 1.93 -33.62 -21.88
N SER A 162 2.16 -32.30 -21.93
CA SER A 162 3.06 -31.69 -22.87
C SER A 162 4.50 -31.76 -22.34
N SER A 163 5.38 -32.45 -23.06
CA SER A 163 6.80 -32.53 -22.69
C SER A 163 7.60 -31.26 -22.97
N ASN A 164 6.99 -30.23 -23.56
CA ASN A 164 7.66 -29.03 -24.04
C ASN A 164 7.10 -27.73 -23.48
N ASN A 165 5.96 -27.74 -22.80
CA ASN A 165 5.37 -26.55 -22.19
C ASN A 165 5.33 -26.74 -20.68
N GLU A 166 5.69 -25.71 -19.96
CA GLU A 166 5.56 -25.66 -18.52
C GLU A 166 4.07 -25.71 -18.16
N ASN A 167 3.67 -26.67 -17.36
CA ASN A 167 2.30 -26.78 -16.84
C ASN A 167 2.12 -26.05 -15.51
N GLU A 168 3.15 -25.36 -15.08
CA GLU A 168 3.20 -24.54 -13.87
C GLU A 168 3.83 -23.19 -14.21
N LEU A 169 3.32 -22.15 -13.60
CA LEU A 169 3.88 -20.79 -13.68
C LEU A 169 3.96 -20.22 -12.27
N ASP A 170 5.14 -19.77 -11.89
CA ASP A 170 5.39 -19.17 -10.59
C ASP A 170 5.43 -17.64 -10.72
N PHE A 171 4.80 -16.97 -9.74
CA PHE A 171 4.75 -15.52 -9.60
C PHE A 171 5.20 -15.19 -8.19
N ASP A 172 6.35 -14.52 -8.08
CA ASP A 172 6.95 -14.21 -6.80
C ASP A 172 6.49 -12.83 -6.33
N VAL A 173 6.07 -12.76 -5.08
CA VAL A 173 5.51 -11.54 -4.46
C VAL A 173 6.21 -11.32 -3.14
N SER A 174 6.93 -10.22 -3.01
CA SER A 174 7.52 -9.82 -1.73
C SER A 174 6.44 -9.21 -0.85
N ILE A 175 6.26 -9.77 0.34
CA ILE A 175 5.26 -9.33 1.32
C ILE A 175 5.97 -8.86 2.57
N SER A 176 5.80 -7.58 2.88
CA SER A 176 6.28 -6.98 4.11
C SER A 176 5.16 -6.96 5.15
N TYR A 177 5.43 -7.52 6.33
CA TYR A 177 4.49 -7.50 7.43
C TYR A 177 5.24 -7.35 8.75
N ASP A 178 5.27 -6.14 9.27
CA ASP A 178 5.84 -5.86 10.58
C ASP A 178 4.77 -5.26 11.51
N LYS A 179 4.40 -6.05 12.49
CA LYS A 179 3.38 -5.66 13.46
C LYS A 179 3.92 -4.67 14.50
N ASP A 180 5.21 -4.69 14.75
CA ASP A 180 5.84 -3.84 15.77
C ASP A 180 6.01 -2.41 15.26
N SER A 181 6.35 -2.23 13.99
CA SER A 181 6.34 -0.92 13.32
C SER A 181 4.94 -0.43 12.92
N GLY A 182 3.92 -1.33 12.98
CA GLY A 182 2.57 -1.03 12.52
C GLY A 182 2.38 -1.19 11.02
N ASN A 183 3.41 -1.58 10.28
CA ASN A 183 3.30 -1.89 8.85
C ASN A 183 2.67 -3.28 8.66
N THR A 184 1.37 -3.31 8.44
CA THR A 184 0.62 -4.54 8.29
C THR A 184 -0.19 -4.55 7.00
N ILE A 185 0.03 -5.58 6.18
CA ILE A 185 -0.79 -5.83 5.01
C ILE A 185 -2.15 -6.41 5.42
N LYS A 186 -3.23 -5.93 4.84
CA LYS A 186 -4.58 -6.42 5.14
C LYS A 186 -4.89 -7.76 4.49
N LYS A 187 -4.47 -7.93 3.24
CA LYS A 187 -4.66 -9.15 2.46
C LYS A 187 -3.80 -9.10 1.19
N ALA A 188 -3.45 -10.28 0.68
CA ALA A 188 -3.03 -10.44 -0.71
C ALA A 188 -4.12 -11.21 -1.47
N VAL A 189 -4.36 -10.85 -2.72
CA VAL A 189 -5.37 -11.48 -3.58
C VAL A 189 -4.71 -11.84 -4.90
N ALA A 190 -4.79 -13.10 -5.29
CA ALA A 190 -4.48 -13.54 -6.64
C ALA A 190 -5.79 -13.86 -7.37
N GLU A 191 -5.99 -13.23 -8.52
CA GLU A 191 -7.10 -13.47 -9.42
C GLU A 191 -6.57 -14.10 -10.70
N LEU A 192 -7.15 -15.22 -11.11
CA LEU A 192 -6.81 -15.89 -12.34
C LEU A 192 -8.06 -16.02 -13.21
N THR A 193 -8.00 -15.41 -14.39
CA THR A 193 -9.03 -15.52 -15.44
C THR A 193 -8.46 -16.27 -16.62
N TYR A 194 -9.18 -17.28 -17.11
CA TYR A 194 -8.76 -18.08 -18.27
C TYR A 194 -9.95 -18.55 -19.10
N PRO A 195 -9.77 -18.84 -20.41
CA PRO A 195 -10.85 -19.34 -21.27
C PRO A 195 -11.41 -20.68 -20.77
N GLN A 196 -12.74 -20.83 -20.83
CA GLN A 196 -13.41 -22.09 -20.45
C GLN A 196 -13.08 -23.26 -21.37
N GLN A 197 -12.71 -22.97 -22.61
CA GLN A 197 -12.41 -23.98 -23.63
C GLN A 197 -11.06 -23.71 -24.25
N ASP A 198 -10.29 -24.79 -24.43
CA ASP A 198 -9.09 -24.76 -25.23
C ASP A 198 -9.51 -24.89 -26.72
N ASP A 199 -9.09 -23.92 -27.57
CA ASP A 199 -9.37 -23.89 -28.99
C ASP A 199 -8.77 -25.10 -29.77
N ASP A 200 -7.79 -25.78 -29.17
CA ASP A 200 -7.11 -26.93 -29.76
C ASP A 200 -7.81 -28.27 -29.55
N CYS A 201 -9.00 -28.27 -28.95
CA CYS A 201 -9.79 -29.46 -28.69
C CYS A 201 -10.58 -29.92 -29.90
N PHE A 202 -9.93 -30.61 -30.84
CA PHE A 202 -10.54 -31.18 -32.02
C PHE A 202 -10.61 -32.70 -31.97
N GLY A 203 -11.81 -33.28 -31.84
CA GLY A 203 -12.04 -34.72 -31.99
C GLY A 203 -13.47 -35.18 -31.67
N PRO A 204 -13.97 -36.29 -32.27
CA PRO A 204 -15.26 -36.85 -31.93
C PRO A 204 -15.19 -37.50 -30.53
N GLY A 205 -15.85 -36.91 -29.58
CA GLY A 205 -15.87 -37.36 -28.18
C GLY A 205 -15.30 -36.39 -27.17
N THR A 206 -14.83 -35.20 -27.61
CA THR A 206 -14.24 -34.15 -26.78
C THR A 206 -15.30 -33.32 -26.04
N ASN A 207 -16.04 -33.94 -25.13
CA ASN A 207 -17.02 -33.20 -24.33
C ASN A 207 -16.41 -32.53 -23.07
N ASN A 208 -15.10 -32.59 -22.87
CA ASN A 208 -14.42 -32.10 -21.67
C ASN A 208 -13.10 -31.41 -21.98
N CYS A 209 -13.14 -30.39 -22.82
CA CYS A 209 -11.98 -29.54 -23.10
C CYS A 209 -11.95 -28.31 -22.19
N ARG A 210 -12.64 -28.33 -21.08
CA ARG A 210 -12.63 -27.23 -20.11
C ARG A 210 -11.39 -27.37 -19.27
N ALA A 211 -10.48 -26.40 -19.40
CA ALA A 211 -9.29 -26.31 -18.59
C ALA A 211 -9.66 -26.10 -17.10
N LYS A 212 -8.83 -26.60 -16.21
CA LYS A 212 -8.93 -26.33 -14.79
C LYS A 212 -7.57 -25.88 -14.28
N LEU A 213 -7.39 -24.58 -14.22
CA LEU A 213 -6.21 -23.97 -13.65
C LEU A 213 -6.45 -23.66 -12.18
N ASP A 214 -5.54 -24.05 -11.32
CA ASP A 214 -5.59 -23.79 -9.90
C ASP A 214 -4.45 -22.88 -9.48
N VAL A 215 -4.72 -22.01 -8.48
CA VAL A 215 -3.73 -21.15 -7.87
C VAL A 215 -3.36 -21.70 -6.49
N TYR A 216 -2.08 -21.74 -6.20
CA TYR A 216 -1.50 -22.14 -4.92
C TYR A 216 -0.67 -21.00 -4.39
N ALA A 217 -0.66 -20.75 -3.09
CA ALA A 217 0.21 -19.82 -2.44
C ALA A 217 1.14 -20.54 -1.46
N TYR A 218 2.42 -20.30 -1.62
CA TYR A 218 3.49 -20.83 -0.79
C TYR A 218 4.23 -19.67 -0.11
N ASN A 219 4.69 -19.89 1.12
CA ASN A 219 5.57 -18.96 1.80
C ASN A 219 7.04 -19.16 1.40
N GLU A 220 7.95 -18.41 2.01
CA GLU A 220 9.40 -18.50 1.79
C GLU A 220 9.99 -19.90 2.09
N ASP A 221 9.37 -20.67 2.98
CA ASP A 221 9.79 -22.03 3.35
C ASP A 221 9.16 -23.12 2.45
N ASP A 222 8.49 -22.76 1.35
CA ASP A 222 7.75 -23.65 0.44
C ASP A 222 6.53 -24.35 1.13
N ASP A 223 6.03 -23.83 2.23
CA ASP A 223 4.83 -24.35 2.88
C ASP A 223 3.56 -23.79 2.22
N GLU A 224 2.67 -24.69 1.79
CA GLU A 224 1.41 -24.32 1.17
C GLU A 224 0.43 -23.69 2.19
N ALA A 225 0.15 -22.40 2.02
CA ALA A 225 -0.77 -21.67 2.89
C ALA A 225 -2.22 -21.79 2.41
N ARG A 226 -2.45 -21.73 1.09
CA ARG A 226 -3.78 -21.72 0.47
C ARG A 226 -3.74 -22.24 -0.95
N ASN A 227 -4.89 -22.76 -1.43
CA ASN A 227 -5.07 -23.11 -2.83
C ASN A 227 -6.54 -23.01 -3.27
N THR A 228 -6.79 -23.08 -4.58
CA THR A 228 -8.13 -23.06 -5.19
C THR A 228 -8.60 -24.43 -5.69
N SER A 229 -7.85 -25.51 -5.44
CA SER A 229 -8.09 -26.85 -6.01
C SER A 229 -9.46 -27.45 -5.65
N SER A 230 -10.04 -27.02 -4.52
CA SER A 230 -11.37 -27.46 -4.07
C SER A 230 -12.52 -26.72 -4.77
N VAL A 231 -12.25 -25.64 -5.53
CA VAL A 231 -13.27 -24.89 -6.27
C VAL A 231 -13.68 -25.70 -7.51
N GLY A 232 -14.92 -26.12 -7.56
CA GLY A 232 -15.47 -26.90 -8.70
C GLY A 232 -15.57 -26.03 -9.96
N LEU A 233 -15.54 -26.66 -11.13
CA LEU A 233 -15.66 -25.97 -12.41
C LEU A 233 -16.99 -25.19 -12.55
N ASP A 234 -18.05 -25.65 -11.93
CA ASP A 234 -19.35 -25.00 -11.88
C ASP A 234 -19.41 -23.78 -10.97
N GLN A 235 -18.37 -23.57 -10.16
CA GLN A 235 -18.24 -22.46 -9.22
C GLN A 235 -17.27 -21.37 -9.71
N ARG A 236 -16.65 -21.56 -10.88
CA ARG A 236 -15.62 -20.66 -11.42
C ARG A 236 -16.16 -19.55 -12.30
N ASN A 237 -17.51 -19.51 -12.47
CA ASN A 237 -18.19 -18.50 -13.30
C ASN A 237 -18.92 -17.44 -12.47
N ASP A 238 -18.83 -17.52 -11.14
CA ASP A 238 -19.55 -16.62 -10.26
C ASP A 238 -18.65 -15.42 -9.90
N GLY A 239 -18.73 -14.35 -10.67
CA GLY A 239 -18.06 -13.09 -10.38
C GLY A 239 -18.37 -12.05 -11.46
N ASP A 240 -18.43 -10.79 -11.07
CA ASP A 240 -18.74 -9.68 -11.98
C ASP A 240 -17.65 -9.51 -13.08
N ASP A 241 -16.43 -10.01 -12.82
CA ASP A 241 -15.28 -9.92 -13.73
C ASP A 241 -15.11 -11.16 -14.61
N CYS A 242 -15.91 -12.21 -14.40
CA CYS A 242 -15.94 -13.41 -15.23
C CYS A 242 -17.04 -13.28 -16.28
N ASP A 243 -16.68 -12.96 -17.50
CA ASP A 243 -17.63 -13.05 -18.59
C ASP A 243 -17.97 -14.52 -18.87
N GLY A 244 -19.12 -14.76 -19.52
CA GLY A 244 -19.63 -16.12 -19.74
C GLY A 244 -18.76 -17.04 -20.61
N ALA A 245 -17.60 -16.58 -21.09
CA ALA A 245 -16.61 -17.30 -21.89
C ALA A 245 -15.38 -17.73 -21.07
N ASN A 246 -15.19 -17.14 -19.88
CA ASN A 246 -14.03 -17.37 -19.03
C ASN A 246 -14.41 -18.06 -17.71
N ASP A 247 -13.45 -18.73 -17.13
CA ASP A 247 -13.46 -19.19 -15.74
C ASP A 247 -12.55 -18.27 -14.92
N CYS A 248 -12.96 -17.96 -13.68
CA CYS A 248 -12.15 -17.19 -12.74
C CYS A 248 -12.01 -17.94 -11.43
N VAL A 249 -10.85 -17.80 -10.81
CA VAL A 249 -10.61 -18.23 -9.44
C VAL A 249 -9.91 -17.15 -8.66
N PHE A 250 -10.26 -17.03 -7.41
CA PHE A 250 -9.72 -16.05 -6.47
C PHE A 250 -9.07 -16.78 -5.31
N LEU A 251 -7.84 -16.41 -4.99
CA LEU A 251 -7.15 -16.90 -3.81
C LEU A 251 -6.82 -15.71 -2.92
N THR A 252 -7.31 -15.73 -1.69
CA THR A 252 -7.10 -14.64 -0.73
C THR A 252 -6.28 -15.14 0.44
N ILE A 253 -5.17 -14.46 0.71
CA ILE A 253 -4.35 -14.61 1.91
C ILE A 253 -4.70 -13.47 2.84
N SER A 254 -5.27 -13.78 3.99
CA SER A 254 -5.67 -12.79 4.99
C SER A 254 -4.51 -12.40 5.89
N ALA A 255 -4.52 -11.17 6.42
CA ALA A 255 -3.48 -10.59 7.26
C ALA A 255 -2.90 -11.52 8.33
N TYR A 256 -3.74 -12.30 9.02
CA TYR A 256 -3.27 -13.17 10.10
C TYR A 256 -2.33 -14.30 9.64
N LEU A 257 -2.35 -14.65 8.34
CA LEU A 257 -1.48 -15.69 7.78
C LEU A 257 -0.06 -15.20 7.57
N PHE A 258 0.14 -13.89 7.47
CA PHE A 258 1.47 -13.27 7.35
C PHE A 258 2.17 -13.07 8.71
N GLY A 259 1.49 -13.38 9.82
CA GLY A 259 2.11 -13.31 11.15
C GLY A 259 3.27 -14.29 11.30
N ASP A 260 4.02 -14.12 12.39
CA ASP A 260 5.21 -14.91 12.76
C ASP A 260 5.03 -16.41 12.46
N SER A 261 5.89 -16.95 11.59
CA SER A 261 5.85 -18.35 11.14
C SER A 261 6.05 -19.39 12.26
N ASP A 262 6.57 -18.99 13.41
CA ASP A 262 6.68 -19.85 14.59
C ASP A 262 5.33 -20.17 15.26
N ASN A 263 4.25 -19.50 14.84
CA ASN A 263 2.91 -19.74 15.35
C ASN A 263 2.14 -20.73 14.48
N GLU A 264 1.39 -21.63 15.10
CA GLU A 264 0.56 -22.60 14.37
C GLU A 264 -0.52 -21.90 13.54
N GLY A 265 -0.46 -22.12 12.23
CA GLY A 265 -1.45 -21.60 11.26
C GLY A 265 -1.11 -20.23 10.71
N THR A 266 0.09 -19.74 10.94
CA THR A 266 0.70 -18.58 10.27
C THR A 266 1.88 -19.04 9.40
N TYR A 267 2.27 -18.22 8.43
CA TYR A 267 3.24 -18.59 7.40
C TYR A 267 4.37 -17.56 7.22
N GLY A 268 4.33 -16.46 7.99
CA GLY A 268 5.34 -15.40 7.91
C GLY A 268 5.15 -14.42 6.75
N ASP A 269 5.94 -13.39 6.77
CA ASP A 269 6.18 -12.44 5.69
C ASP A 269 7.34 -12.93 4.79
N GLY A 270 7.89 -12.07 3.95
CA GLY A 270 9.00 -12.40 3.04
C GLY A 270 8.53 -12.72 1.62
N ASP A 271 9.29 -13.56 0.93
CA ASP A 271 9.01 -13.91 -0.46
C ASP A 271 7.97 -15.02 -0.56
N TRP A 272 6.82 -14.68 -1.11
CA TRP A 272 5.74 -15.61 -1.37
C TRP A 272 5.66 -15.97 -2.84
N THR A 273 5.37 -17.24 -3.14
CA THR A 273 5.15 -17.70 -4.51
C THR A 273 3.67 -18.02 -4.73
N PHE A 274 3.06 -17.35 -5.70
CA PHE A 274 1.75 -17.71 -6.24
C PHE A 274 1.94 -18.56 -7.49
N LYS A 275 1.64 -19.84 -7.38
CA LYS A 275 1.82 -20.81 -8.46
C LYS A 275 0.50 -21.08 -9.17
N ILE A 276 0.48 -20.92 -10.48
CA ILE A 276 -0.63 -21.40 -11.32
C ILE A 276 -0.26 -22.78 -11.83
N GLU A 277 -1.15 -23.76 -11.66
CA GLU A 277 -0.96 -25.13 -12.09
C GLU A 277 -2.12 -25.62 -12.97
N ASN A 278 -1.79 -26.17 -14.11
CA ASN A 278 -2.73 -26.92 -14.94
C ASN A 278 -2.67 -28.41 -14.58
N ARG A 279 -3.63 -28.87 -13.79
CA ARG A 279 -3.70 -30.28 -13.34
C ARG A 279 -4.54 -31.17 -14.24
N GLU A 280 -5.33 -30.62 -15.13
CA GLU A 280 -6.09 -31.45 -16.02
C GLU A 280 -5.19 -31.97 -17.14
N LYS A 281 -5.24 -33.29 -17.30
CA LYS A 281 -4.67 -33.92 -18.46
C LYS A 281 -5.47 -33.45 -19.67
N ALA A 282 -4.78 -32.93 -20.68
CA ALA A 282 -5.40 -32.85 -21.98
C ALA A 282 -6.01 -34.25 -22.25
N ASN A 283 -7.30 -34.30 -22.46
CA ASN A 283 -7.93 -35.56 -22.79
C ASN A 283 -7.34 -36.04 -24.11
N ASP A 284 -6.65 -37.18 -24.06
CA ASP A 284 -6.24 -37.95 -25.22
C ASP A 284 -7.42 -38.29 -26.13
#